data_1c28bb3045753051bf3db62a0cba72da
#
_entry.id   1c28bb3045753051bf3db62a0cba72da
#
_cell.length_a   1.000
_cell.length_b   1.000
_cell.length_c   1.000
_cell.angle_alpha   90.00
_cell.angle_beta   90.00
_cell.angle_gamma   90.00
#
_symmetry.space_group_name_H-M   'P 1'
#
loop_
_entity.id
_entity.type
_entity.pdbx_description
1 polymer ?
#
loop_
_entity_poly.entity_id
_entity_poly.type
_entity_poly.pdbx_seq_one_letter_code
_entity_poly.pdbx_strand_id
1 'polypeptide(L)'
;PVIAPLVGGQLLLFTTWRVIFIILAVFSAILLLGSLLFRESLPKEKRVTGGLATATKNYFTLIKDKRFLGQSLIQFFAFGAFFAYISGSSFVYQNIFQLSAQEFSYLFGINSCGIILASAISGRVSNVVTSRQILTFSLWQLTIGSLLFLVAMIFEWPLIPVTTILFFTACTVSLFGSASFSMAMTKYGKMAGSASAILGFASMFAAGIVSPIVGLGGEHTGIPMGITMIVCAALSLL
;
A
#
# COMPACT_ATOMS: atom_id res chain seq x y z
N PRO A 1 -3.87 2.03 9.27
CA PRO A 1 -2.87 0.93 9.23
C PRO A 1 -2.06 0.81 10.52
N VAL A 2 -1.69 1.93 11.19
CA VAL A 2 -0.78 1.93 12.37
C VAL A 2 -1.34 1.17 13.56
N ILE A 3 -2.59 1.38 13.89
CA ILE A 3 -3.22 0.86 15.10
C ILE A 3 -3.47 -0.65 14.99
N ALA A 4 -3.79 -1.14 13.80
CA ALA A 4 -4.21 -2.52 13.59
C ALA A 4 -3.14 -3.56 14.00
N PRO A 5 -1.87 -3.47 13.58
CA PRO A 5 -0.84 -4.43 14.00
C PRO A 5 -0.54 -4.36 15.51
N LEU A 6 -0.53 -3.15 16.09
CA LEU A 6 -0.29 -2.98 17.53
C LEU A 6 -1.43 -3.59 18.36
N VAL A 7 -2.69 -3.27 18.02
CA VAL A 7 -3.86 -3.84 18.70
C VAL A 7 -3.93 -5.34 18.47
N GLY A 8 -3.67 -5.81 17.23
CA GLY A 8 -3.65 -7.24 16.92
C GLY A 8 -2.61 -8.00 17.74
N GLY A 9 -1.38 -7.49 17.83
CA GLY A 9 -0.32 -8.09 18.66
C GLY A 9 -0.67 -8.13 20.15
N GLN A 10 -1.27 -7.05 20.69
CA GLN A 10 -1.72 -7.03 22.09
C GLN A 10 -2.89 -7.99 22.35
N LEU A 11 -3.85 -8.05 21.41
CA LEU A 11 -4.98 -8.99 21.54
C LEU A 11 -4.53 -10.46 21.55
N LEU A 12 -3.49 -10.80 20.79
CA LEU A 12 -2.95 -12.16 20.77
C LEU A 12 -2.33 -12.61 22.09
N LEU A 13 -2.00 -11.69 23.03
CA LEU A 13 -1.57 -12.04 24.37
C LEU A 13 -2.70 -12.64 25.23
N PHE A 14 -3.94 -12.23 24.99
CA PHE A 14 -5.11 -12.57 25.82
C PHE A 14 -6.12 -13.44 25.09
N THR A 15 -6.02 -13.52 23.75
CA THR A 15 -7.03 -14.18 22.91
C THR A 15 -6.41 -14.98 21.77
N THR A 16 -7.26 -15.66 21.01
CA THR A 16 -6.85 -16.37 19.80
C THR A 16 -7.08 -15.50 18.55
N TRP A 17 -6.42 -15.85 17.42
CA TRP A 17 -6.62 -15.18 16.13
C TRP A 17 -8.11 -15.14 15.71
N ARG A 18 -8.94 -16.11 16.14
CA ARG A 18 -10.39 -16.14 15.88
C ARG A 18 -11.12 -14.93 16.46
N VAL A 19 -10.74 -14.49 17.66
CA VAL A 19 -11.34 -13.32 18.31
C VAL A 19 -11.05 -12.05 17.53
N ILE A 20 -9.87 -11.94 16.92
CA ILE A 20 -9.54 -10.81 16.05
C ILE A 20 -10.52 -10.72 14.89
N PHE A 21 -10.85 -11.84 14.24
CA PHE A 21 -11.85 -11.86 13.14
C PHE A 21 -13.25 -11.49 13.63
N ILE A 22 -13.63 -11.91 14.82
CA ILE A 22 -14.93 -11.51 15.43
C ILE A 22 -14.95 -9.99 15.66
N ILE A 23 -13.89 -9.42 16.21
CA ILE A 23 -13.77 -7.97 16.40
C ILE A 23 -13.88 -7.22 15.06
N LEU A 24 -13.20 -7.70 14.03
CA LEU A 24 -13.28 -7.11 12.69
C LEU A 24 -14.70 -7.23 12.10
N ALA A 25 -15.39 -8.35 12.31
CA ALA A 25 -16.77 -8.54 11.86
C ALA A 25 -17.73 -7.57 12.57
N VAL A 26 -17.61 -7.41 13.90
CA VAL A 26 -18.41 -6.44 14.68
C VAL A 26 -18.13 -5.01 14.19
N PHE A 27 -16.87 -4.65 14.01
CA PHE A 27 -16.50 -3.33 13.50
C PHE A 27 -17.08 -3.06 12.11
N SER A 28 -17.02 -4.06 11.23
CA SER A 28 -17.61 -3.99 9.88
C SER A 28 -19.12 -3.85 9.91
N ALA A 29 -19.80 -4.53 10.85
CA ALA A 29 -21.24 -4.40 11.04
C ALA A 29 -21.62 -2.98 11.51
N ILE A 30 -20.85 -2.39 12.43
CA ILE A 30 -21.06 -1.01 12.88
C ILE A 30 -20.90 -0.02 11.72
N LEU A 31 -19.86 -0.20 10.89
CA LEU A 31 -19.63 0.63 9.69
C LEU A 31 -20.76 0.48 8.67
N LEU A 32 -21.27 -0.73 8.48
CA LEU A 32 -22.41 -1.00 7.59
C LEU A 32 -23.66 -0.27 8.10
N LEU A 33 -23.99 -0.38 9.38
CA LEU A 33 -25.13 0.33 9.97
C LEU A 33 -24.96 1.85 9.84
N GLY A 34 -23.78 2.38 10.11
CA GLY A 34 -23.47 3.79 9.90
C GLY A 34 -23.65 4.23 8.44
N SER A 35 -23.21 3.40 7.51
CA SER A 35 -23.38 3.66 6.05
C SER A 35 -24.85 3.67 5.62
N LEU A 36 -25.69 2.80 6.17
CA LEU A 36 -27.14 2.77 5.89
C LEU A 36 -27.89 3.99 6.42
N LEU A 37 -27.39 4.57 7.51
CA LEU A 37 -27.94 5.79 8.10
C LEU A 37 -27.46 7.07 7.41
N PHE A 38 -26.43 6.97 6.55
CA PHE A 38 -25.83 8.13 5.90
C PHE A 38 -26.72 8.63 4.76
N ARG A 39 -27.08 9.93 4.82
CA ARG A 39 -27.84 10.57 3.75
C ARG A 39 -26.93 11.01 2.62
N GLU A 40 -27.36 10.76 1.37
CA GLU A 40 -26.67 11.22 0.18
C GLU A 40 -26.55 12.75 0.18
N SER A 41 -25.32 13.25 0.27
CA SER A 41 -25.02 14.69 0.33
C SER A 41 -24.94 15.36 -1.04
N LEU A 42 -24.80 14.57 -2.13
CA LEU A 42 -24.72 15.13 -3.48
C LEU A 42 -26.09 15.57 -3.97
N PRO A 43 -26.27 16.88 -4.30
CA PRO A 43 -27.52 17.40 -4.88
C PRO A 43 -27.94 16.62 -6.12
N LYS A 44 -29.24 16.41 -6.31
CA LYS A 44 -29.78 15.61 -7.43
C LYS A 44 -29.34 16.12 -8.81
N GLU A 45 -29.20 17.43 -8.95
CA GLU A 45 -28.77 18.09 -10.19
C GLU A 45 -27.31 17.80 -10.57
N LYS A 46 -26.47 17.45 -9.58
CA LYS A 46 -25.05 17.14 -9.79
C LYS A 46 -24.79 15.65 -9.93
N ARG A 47 -25.81 14.81 -9.75
CA ARG A 47 -25.65 13.35 -9.88
C ARG A 47 -25.52 12.96 -11.34
N VAL A 48 -24.52 12.15 -11.64
CA VAL A 48 -24.34 11.61 -13.00
C VAL A 48 -25.49 10.65 -13.30
N THR A 49 -26.32 11.01 -14.26
CA THR A 49 -27.39 10.17 -14.79
C THR A 49 -26.81 9.28 -15.88
N GLY A 50 -26.90 7.96 -15.75
CA GLY A 50 -26.39 7.04 -16.79
C GLY A 50 -26.05 5.63 -16.27
N GLY A 51 -26.11 5.42 -14.97
CA GLY A 51 -25.97 4.11 -14.36
C GLY A 51 -24.67 3.37 -14.75
N LEU A 52 -24.75 2.04 -14.82
CA LEU A 52 -23.63 1.17 -15.15
C LEU A 52 -23.05 1.39 -16.56
N ALA A 53 -23.89 1.77 -17.53
CA ALA A 53 -23.45 2.03 -18.91
C ALA A 53 -22.49 3.21 -18.99
N THR A 54 -22.74 4.28 -18.23
CA THR A 54 -21.83 5.44 -18.16
C THR A 54 -20.54 5.09 -17.42
N ALA A 55 -20.63 4.32 -16.34
CA ALA A 55 -19.46 3.87 -15.60
C ALA A 55 -18.53 3.02 -16.47
N THR A 56 -19.08 2.02 -17.20
CA THR A 56 -18.30 1.19 -18.13
C THR A 56 -17.66 2.00 -19.25
N LYS A 57 -18.39 2.96 -19.83
CA LYS A 57 -17.83 3.87 -20.83
C LYS A 57 -16.66 4.69 -20.28
N ASN A 58 -16.77 5.20 -19.06
CA ASN A 58 -15.71 5.94 -18.39
C ASN A 58 -14.48 5.04 -18.16
N TYR A 59 -14.66 3.79 -17.72
CA TYR A 59 -13.56 2.83 -17.56
C TYR A 59 -12.82 2.59 -18.88
N PHE A 60 -13.55 2.30 -19.96
CA PHE A 60 -12.93 2.12 -21.29
C PHE A 60 -12.20 3.37 -21.77
N THR A 61 -12.77 4.56 -21.51
CA THR A 61 -12.12 5.82 -21.88
C THR A 61 -10.82 6.02 -21.14
N LEU A 62 -10.81 5.75 -19.83
CA LEU A 62 -9.60 5.86 -18.99
C LEU A 62 -8.52 4.84 -19.35
N ILE A 63 -8.89 3.57 -19.57
CA ILE A 63 -7.94 2.51 -19.93
C ILE A 63 -7.32 2.75 -21.32
N LYS A 64 -8.03 3.40 -22.25
CA LYS A 64 -7.49 3.78 -23.56
C LYS A 64 -6.56 5.00 -23.52
N ASP A 65 -6.65 5.83 -22.49
CA ASP A 65 -5.69 6.93 -22.32
C ASP A 65 -4.35 6.39 -21.81
N LYS A 66 -3.34 6.41 -22.70
CA LYS A 66 -2.00 5.90 -22.41
C LYS A 66 -1.35 6.53 -21.17
N ARG A 67 -1.67 7.80 -20.87
CA ARG A 67 -1.13 8.50 -19.69
C ARG A 67 -1.77 7.97 -18.41
N PHE A 68 -3.10 7.74 -18.43
CA PHE A 68 -3.79 7.16 -17.29
C PHE A 68 -3.38 5.70 -17.07
N LEU A 69 -3.25 4.93 -18.15
CA LEU A 69 -2.79 3.55 -18.08
C LEU A 69 -1.37 3.47 -17.49
N GLY A 70 -0.45 4.31 -17.96
CA GLY A 70 0.92 4.39 -17.39
C GLY A 70 0.88 4.71 -15.90
N GLN A 71 0.06 5.68 -15.47
CA GLN A 71 -0.09 6.02 -14.05
C GLN A 71 -0.70 4.87 -13.23
N SER A 72 -1.65 4.13 -13.80
CA SER A 72 -2.25 2.95 -13.17
C SER A 72 -1.25 1.80 -13.03
N LEU A 73 -0.36 1.62 -14.01
CA LEU A 73 0.73 0.64 -13.96
C LEU A 73 1.78 1.02 -12.92
N ILE A 74 2.17 2.29 -12.83
CA ILE A 74 3.04 2.78 -11.74
C ILE A 74 2.41 2.45 -10.38
N GLN A 75 1.12 2.74 -10.22
CA GLN A 75 0.38 2.43 -9.00
C GLN A 75 0.36 0.93 -8.70
N PHE A 76 0.08 0.10 -9.71
CA PHE A 76 0.08 -1.36 -9.61
C PHE A 76 1.42 -1.89 -9.11
N PHE A 77 2.51 -1.52 -9.77
CA PHE A 77 3.83 -2.04 -9.44
C PHE A 77 4.37 -1.46 -8.11
N ALA A 78 4.21 -0.17 -7.85
CA ALA A 78 4.66 0.42 -6.59
C ALA A 78 3.93 -0.16 -5.37
N PHE A 79 2.61 -0.37 -5.47
CA PHE A 79 1.86 -1.08 -4.44
C PHE A 79 2.21 -2.57 -4.38
N GLY A 80 2.55 -3.20 -5.50
CA GLY A 80 3.07 -4.56 -5.53
C GLY A 80 4.32 -4.71 -4.66
N ALA A 81 5.29 -3.82 -4.79
CA ALA A 81 6.47 -3.79 -3.94
C ALA A 81 6.12 -3.58 -2.45
N PHE A 82 5.18 -2.69 -2.15
CA PHE A 82 4.72 -2.46 -0.78
C PHE A 82 3.98 -3.66 -0.20
N PHE A 83 3.14 -4.34 -0.96
CA PHE A 83 2.46 -5.55 -0.49
C PHE A 83 3.38 -6.76 -0.39
N ALA A 84 4.47 -6.83 -1.18
CA ALA A 84 5.54 -7.80 -0.95
C ALA A 84 6.20 -7.57 0.42
N TYR A 85 6.46 -6.32 0.79
CA TYR A 85 6.91 -5.97 2.15
C TYR A 85 5.91 -6.41 3.21
N ILE A 86 4.62 -6.09 3.08
CA ILE A 86 3.59 -6.47 4.07
C ILE A 86 3.55 -7.99 4.25
N SER A 87 3.46 -8.74 3.16
CA SER A 87 3.31 -10.21 3.20
C SER A 87 4.57 -10.90 3.70
N GLY A 88 5.76 -10.44 3.28
CA GLY A 88 7.03 -11.07 3.61
C GLY A 88 7.61 -10.65 4.95
N SER A 89 7.25 -9.48 5.47
CA SER A 89 7.85 -8.95 6.71
C SER A 89 7.61 -9.86 7.92
N SER A 90 6.47 -10.54 8.02
CA SER A 90 6.21 -11.48 9.10
C SER A 90 7.18 -12.66 9.07
N PHE A 91 7.49 -13.21 7.91
CA PHE A 91 8.46 -14.30 7.75
C PHE A 91 9.88 -13.83 8.10
N VAL A 92 10.27 -12.64 7.60
CA VAL A 92 11.60 -12.08 7.89
C VAL A 92 11.78 -11.82 9.37
N TYR A 93 10.84 -11.15 10.03
CA TYR A 93 10.99 -10.81 11.43
C TYR A 93 10.82 -12.01 12.38
N GLN A 94 9.82 -12.86 12.15
CA GLN A 94 9.51 -13.94 13.08
C GLN A 94 10.31 -15.22 12.79
N ASN A 95 10.51 -15.59 11.53
CA ASN A 95 11.15 -16.87 11.20
C ASN A 95 12.66 -16.73 10.98
N ILE A 96 13.16 -15.63 10.39
CA ILE A 96 14.60 -15.42 10.19
C ILE A 96 15.24 -14.80 11.44
N PHE A 97 14.67 -13.70 11.95
CA PHE A 97 15.20 -13.02 13.14
C PHE A 97 14.64 -13.55 14.46
N GLN A 98 13.77 -14.58 14.43
CA GLN A 98 13.21 -15.27 15.61
C GLN A 98 12.51 -14.32 16.60
N LEU A 99 11.92 -13.22 16.09
CA LEU A 99 11.15 -12.28 16.93
C LEU A 99 9.80 -12.87 17.28
N SER A 100 9.34 -12.54 18.48
CA SER A 100 7.96 -12.85 18.92
C SER A 100 6.93 -12.04 18.10
N ALA A 101 5.69 -12.49 18.10
CA ALA A 101 4.58 -11.75 17.46
C ALA A 101 4.42 -10.33 18.03
N GLN A 102 4.73 -10.11 19.31
CA GLN A 102 4.69 -8.81 19.96
C GLN A 102 5.81 -7.89 19.47
N GLU A 103 7.04 -8.37 19.42
CA GLU A 103 8.18 -7.60 18.90
C GLU A 103 7.96 -7.23 17.44
N PHE A 104 7.45 -8.17 16.62
CA PHE A 104 7.03 -7.88 15.24
C PHE A 104 5.97 -6.77 15.19
N SER A 105 4.96 -6.82 16.06
CA SER A 105 3.90 -5.80 16.08
C SER A 105 4.44 -4.42 16.45
N TYR A 106 5.42 -4.33 17.35
CA TYR A 106 6.08 -3.07 17.71
C TYR A 106 6.90 -2.50 16.54
N LEU A 107 7.70 -3.33 15.87
CA LEU A 107 8.46 -2.90 14.68
C LEU A 107 7.55 -2.46 13.55
N PHE A 108 6.48 -3.20 13.30
CA PHE A 108 5.49 -2.83 12.29
C PHE A 108 4.76 -1.54 12.66
N GLY A 109 4.50 -1.33 13.95
CA GLY A 109 3.95 -0.08 14.50
C GLY A 109 4.88 1.11 14.26
N ILE A 110 6.18 0.94 14.50
CA ILE A 110 7.21 1.97 14.24
C ILE A 110 7.23 2.33 12.74
N ASN A 111 7.23 1.32 11.86
CA ASN A 111 7.16 1.53 10.40
C ASN A 111 5.90 2.31 10.01
N SER A 112 4.77 2.00 10.63
CA SER A 112 3.50 2.67 10.40
C SER A 112 3.50 4.12 10.89
N CYS A 113 4.17 4.43 12.01
CA CYS A 113 4.41 5.81 12.44
C CYS A 113 5.26 6.58 11.41
N GLY A 114 6.27 5.93 10.83
CA GLY A 114 7.07 6.48 9.73
C GLY A 114 6.21 6.84 8.53
N ILE A 115 5.27 5.97 8.13
CA ILE A 115 4.32 6.21 7.03
C ILE A 115 3.46 7.46 7.32
N ILE A 116 2.96 7.64 8.55
CA ILE A 116 2.19 8.82 8.94
C ILE A 116 3.05 10.08 8.87
N LEU A 117 4.26 10.05 9.40
CA LEU A 117 5.19 11.19 9.35
C LEU A 117 5.52 11.55 7.90
N ALA A 118 5.82 10.56 7.05
CA ALA A 118 6.06 10.77 5.63
C ALA A 118 4.84 11.36 4.93
N SER A 119 3.62 10.94 5.28
CA SER A 119 2.38 11.53 4.76
C SER A 119 2.23 12.99 5.16
N ALA A 120 2.47 13.32 6.42
CA ALA A 120 2.42 14.70 6.92
C ALA A 120 3.47 15.61 6.25
N ILE A 121 4.68 15.08 6.04
CA ILE A 121 5.76 15.77 5.34
C ILE A 121 5.36 15.99 3.87
N SER A 122 4.84 14.94 3.20
CA SER A 122 4.36 15.02 1.81
C SER A 122 3.31 16.12 1.64
N GLY A 123 2.36 16.22 2.56
CA GLY A 123 1.33 17.26 2.54
C GLY A 123 1.92 18.69 2.64
N ARG A 124 2.98 18.88 3.45
CA ARG A 124 3.67 20.18 3.53
C ARG A 124 4.52 20.48 2.29
N VAL A 125 5.25 19.48 1.84
CA VAL A 125 6.18 19.59 0.69
C VAL A 125 5.42 19.80 -0.63
N SER A 126 4.19 19.30 -0.75
CA SER A 126 3.33 19.49 -1.94
C SER A 126 2.98 20.94 -2.25
N ASN A 127 3.19 21.87 -1.29
CA ASN A 127 3.05 23.31 -1.52
C ASN A 127 4.24 23.93 -2.28
N VAL A 128 5.39 23.26 -2.29
CA VAL A 128 6.66 23.77 -2.86
C VAL A 128 7.15 22.88 -4.01
N VAL A 129 6.86 21.59 -3.95
CA VAL A 129 7.34 20.57 -4.91
C VAL A 129 6.15 19.98 -5.66
N THR A 130 6.33 19.75 -6.96
CA THR A 130 5.27 19.18 -7.81
C THR A 130 5.00 17.71 -7.46
N SER A 131 3.74 17.26 -7.63
CA SER A 131 3.35 15.85 -7.42
C SER A 131 4.22 14.88 -8.25
N ARG A 132 4.67 15.30 -9.44
CA ARG A 132 5.55 14.50 -10.29
C ARG A 132 6.94 14.29 -9.65
N GLN A 133 7.50 15.34 -9.04
CA GLN A 133 8.80 15.25 -8.35
C GLN A 133 8.71 14.36 -7.11
N ILE A 134 7.63 14.50 -6.33
CA ILE A 134 7.37 13.63 -5.18
C ILE A 134 7.24 12.18 -5.63
N LEU A 135 6.49 11.91 -6.69
CA LEU A 135 6.33 10.57 -7.26
C LEU A 135 7.69 9.99 -7.70
N THR A 136 8.45 10.73 -8.52
CA THR A 136 9.75 10.27 -9.00
C THR A 136 10.72 9.98 -7.86
N PHE A 137 10.80 10.88 -6.86
CA PHE A 137 11.64 10.67 -5.69
C PHE A 137 11.24 9.41 -4.91
N SER A 138 9.95 9.22 -4.67
CA SER A 138 9.45 8.07 -3.91
C SER A 138 9.67 6.74 -4.64
N LEU A 139 9.56 6.71 -5.97
CA LEU A 139 9.83 5.50 -6.75
C LEU A 139 11.33 5.15 -6.77
N TRP A 140 12.21 6.13 -6.87
CA TRP A 140 13.65 5.89 -6.71
C TRP A 140 14.01 5.40 -5.31
N GLN A 141 13.46 6.03 -4.27
CA GLN A 141 13.65 5.58 -2.89
C GLN A 141 13.13 4.14 -2.68
N LEU A 142 11.95 3.80 -3.23
CA LEU A 142 11.40 2.46 -3.21
C LEU A 142 12.35 1.45 -3.88
N THR A 143 12.88 1.79 -5.04
CA THR A 143 13.78 0.91 -5.81
C THR A 143 15.11 0.71 -5.09
N ILE A 144 15.73 1.77 -4.60
CA ILE A 144 16.99 1.69 -3.84
C ILE A 144 16.78 0.91 -2.54
N GLY A 145 15.70 1.19 -1.80
CA GLY A 145 15.38 0.48 -0.57
C GLY A 145 15.13 -1.01 -0.80
N SER A 146 14.41 -1.36 -1.88
CA SER A 146 14.18 -2.76 -2.24
C SER A 146 15.47 -3.48 -2.64
N LEU A 147 16.37 -2.80 -3.36
CA LEU A 147 17.69 -3.35 -3.71
C LEU A 147 18.55 -3.57 -2.47
N LEU A 148 18.63 -2.57 -1.58
CA LEU A 148 19.37 -2.68 -0.33
C LEU A 148 18.83 -3.79 0.57
N PHE A 149 17.51 -3.95 0.62
CA PHE A 149 16.89 -5.05 1.35
C PHE A 149 17.29 -6.42 0.77
N LEU A 150 17.24 -6.58 -0.57
CA LEU A 150 17.68 -7.82 -1.23
C LEU A 150 19.15 -8.13 -0.92
N VAL A 151 20.02 -7.13 -1.02
CA VAL A 151 21.45 -7.27 -0.67
C VAL A 151 21.60 -7.66 0.80
N ALA A 152 20.87 -7.03 1.70
CA ALA A 152 20.90 -7.35 3.12
C ALA A 152 20.47 -8.79 3.42
N MET A 153 19.50 -9.33 2.67
CA MET A 153 19.09 -10.74 2.82
C MET A 153 20.11 -11.73 2.25
N ILE A 154 20.78 -11.39 1.15
CA ILE A 154 21.83 -12.24 0.55
C ILE A 154 23.07 -12.31 1.46
N PHE A 155 23.45 -11.18 2.06
CA PHE A 155 24.63 -11.09 2.93
C PHE A 155 24.31 -11.27 4.42
N GLU A 156 23.10 -11.72 4.75
CA GLU A 156 22.65 -12.01 6.13
C GLU A 156 22.92 -10.87 7.12
N TRP A 157 22.56 -9.66 6.73
CA TRP A 157 22.74 -8.50 7.60
C TRP A 157 21.92 -8.60 8.89
N PRO A 158 22.41 -8.02 10.00
CA PRO A 158 21.70 -8.09 11.28
C PRO A 158 20.38 -7.31 11.26
N LEU A 159 19.55 -7.53 12.27
CA LEU A 159 18.18 -7.00 12.39
C LEU A 159 18.09 -5.47 12.20
N ILE A 160 19.00 -4.71 12.84
CA ILE A 160 18.90 -3.23 12.88
C ILE A 160 19.01 -2.60 11.48
N PRO A 161 20.04 -2.89 10.65
CA PRO A 161 20.10 -2.38 9.28
C PRO A 161 18.89 -2.80 8.43
N VAL A 162 18.46 -4.06 8.52
CA VAL A 162 17.31 -4.58 7.77
C VAL A 162 16.03 -3.80 8.14
N THR A 163 15.78 -3.61 9.43
CA THR A 163 14.61 -2.85 9.90
C THR A 163 14.68 -1.39 9.45
N THR A 164 15.86 -0.78 9.49
CA THR A 164 16.05 0.61 9.03
C THR A 164 15.75 0.75 7.54
N ILE A 165 16.25 -0.17 6.71
CA ILE A 165 15.96 -0.18 5.27
C ILE A 165 14.45 -0.33 5.02
N LEU A 166 13.80 -1.29 5.68
CA LEU A 166 12.37 -1.51 5.54
C LEU A 166 11.54 -0.33 6.03
N PHE A 167 11.96 0.36 7.10
CA PHE A 167 11.32 1.57 7.59
C PHE A 167 11.28 2.66 6.51
N PHE A 168 12.42 3.02 5.94
CA PHE A 168 12.47 4.05 4.90
C PHE A 168 11.76 3.62 3.62
N THR A 169 11.83 2.33 3.27
CA THR A 169 11.12 1.78 2.11
C THR A 169 9.60 1.82 2.31
N ALA A 170 9.10 1.45 3.48
CA ALA A 170 7.67 1.52 3.80
C ALA A 170 7.12 2.96 3.76
N CYS A 171 7.91 3.96 4.20
CA CYS A 171 7.50 5.37 4.16
C CYS A 171 7.15 5.86 2.75
N THR A 172 7.70 5.25 1.70
CA THR A 172 7.44 5.64 0.30
C THR A 172 5.98 5.50 -0.12
N VAL A 173 5.23 4.57 0.51
CA VAL A 173 3.83 4.29 0.14
C VAL A 173 2.93 5.52 0.25
N SER A 174 3.12 6.33 1.28
CA SER A 174 2.35 7.56 1.45
C SER A 174 2.72 8.62 0.42
N LEU A 175 3.99 8.67 0.02
CA LEU A 175 4.51 9.63 -0.96
C LEU A 175 3.99 9.31 -2.36
N PHE A 176 4.24 8.12 -2.89
CA PHE A 176 3.81 7.77 -4.23
C PHE A 176 2.28 7.64 -4.33
N GLY A 177 1.62 7.13 -3.29
CA GLY A 177 0.17 6.97 -3.26
C GLY A 177 -0.55 8.32 -3.35
N SER A 178 -0.18 9.30 -2.53
CA SER A 178 -0.76 10.63 -2.53
C SER A 178 -0.44 11.39 -3.82
N ALA A 179 0.80 11.32 -4.31
CA ALA A 179 1.22 12.00 -5.53
C ALA A 179 0.51 11.43 -6.77
N SER A 180 0.44 10.10 -6.90
CA SER A 180 -0.25 9.42 -7.98
C SER A 180 -1.75 9.76 -8.01
N PHE A 181 -2.41 9.70 -6.85
CA PHE A 181 -3.83 10.05 -6.73
C PHE A 181 -4.09 11.51 -7.08
N SER A 182 -3.27 12.44 -6.59
CA SER A 182 -3.38 13.88 -6.89
C SER A 182 -3.26 14.14 -8.40
N MET A 183 -2.28 13.53 -9.07
CA MET A 183 -2.08 13.67 -10.52
C MET A 183 -3.29 13.14 -11.31
N ALA A 184 -3.86 12.01 -10.90
CA ALA A 184 -5.05 11.45 -11.54
C ALA A 184 -6.26 12.36 -11.35
N MET A 185 -6.50 12.87 -10.14
CA MET A 185 -7.66 13.72 -9.85
C MET A 185 -7.59 15.06 -10.57
N THR A 186 -6.41 15.65 -10.71
CA THR A 186 -6.22 16.92 -11.43
C THR A 186 -6.64 16.79 -12.90
N LYS A 187 -6.29 15.69 -13.57
CA LYS A 187 -6.57 15.50 -15.00
C LYS A 187 -7.95 14.90 -15.27
N TYR A 188 -8.39 13.98 -14.42
CA TYR A 188 -9.60 13.17 -14.66
C TYR A 188 -10.72 13.46 -13.66
N GLY A 189 -10.75 14.67 -13.08
CA GLY A 189 -11.71 15.06 -12.05
C GLY A 189 -13.19 14.89 -12.45
N LYS A 190 -13.51 15.03 -13.74
CA LYS A 190 -14.88 14.79 -14.26
C LYS A 190 -15.29 13.31 -14.18
N MET A 191 -14.33 12.39 -14.11
CA MET A 191 -14.51 10.93 -13.99
C MET A 191 -13.82 10.41 -12.72
N ALA A 192 -13.75 11.26 -11.67
CA ALA A 192 -12.99 10.97 -10.45
C ALA A 192 -13.33 9.63 -9.82
N GLY A 193 -14.64 9.28 -9.75
CA GLY A 193 -15.08 8.00 -9.21
C GLY A 193 -14.56 6.79 -10.00
N SER A 194 -14.58 6.85 -11.34
CA SER A 194 -14.04 5.77 -12.19
C SER A 194 -12.52 5.72 -12.14
N ALA A 195 -11.85 6.88 -12.09
CA ALA A 195 -10.40 6.95 -11.99
C ALA A 195 -9.87 6.40 -10.66
N SER A 196 -10.49 6.78 -9.54
CA SER A 196 -10.12 6.25 -8.22
C SER A 196 -10.41 4.74 -8.09
N ALA A 197 -11.49 4.26 -8.70
CA ALA A 197 -11.81 2.84 -8.71
C ALA A 197 -10.74 2.01 -9.46
N ILE A 198 -10.26 2.46 -10.63
CA ILE A 198 -9.19 1.78 -11.36
C ILE A 198 -7.88 1.80 -10.58
N LEU A 199 -7.50 2.94 -9.98
CA LEU A 199 -6.27 3.04 -9.18
C LEU A 199 -6.35 2.15 -7.94
N GLY A 200 -7.50 2.14 -7.24
CA GLY A 200 -7.73 1.25 -6.10
C GLY A 200 -7.71 -0.23 -6.49
N PHE A 201 -8.36 -0.58 -7.62
CA PHE A 201 -8.29 -1.94 -8.16
C PHE A 201 -6.86 -2.35 -8.50
N ALA A 202 -6.10 -1.49 -9.19
CA ALA A 202 -4.71 -1.76 -9.53
C ALA A 202 -3.86 -2.08 -8.29
N SER A 203 -4.01 -1.30 -7.21
CA SER A 203 -3.31 -1.52 -5.95
C SER A 203 -3.67 -2.87 -5.30
N MET A 204 -4.97 -3.18 -5.18
CA MET A 204 -5.44 -4.41 -4.54
C MET A 204 -5.16 -5.65 -5.40
N PHE A 205 -5.25 -5.51 -6.72
CA PHE A 205 -4.95 -6.59 -7.65
C PHE A 205 -3.45 -6.95 -7.62
N ALA A 206 -2.57 -5.94 -7.51
CA ALA A 206 -1.14 -6.16 -7.27
C ALA A 206 -0.91 -6.94 -5.97
N ALA A 207 -1.59 -6.60 -4.88
CA ALA A 207 -1.52 -7.31 -3.62
C ALA A 207 -1.90 -8.79 -3.77
N GLY A 208 -3.01 -9.06 -4.48
CA GLY A 208 -3.51 -10.41 -4.70
C GLY A 208 -2.55 -11.31 -5.51
N ILE A 209 -1.79 -10.72 -6.43
CA ILE A 209 -0.78 -11.45 -7.22
C ILE A 209 0.53 -11.61 -6.45
N VAL A 210 1.00 -10.54 -5.82
CA VAL A 210 2.33 -10.49 -5.22
C VAL A 210 2.41 -11.28 -3.91
N SER A 211 1.37 -11.22 -3.07
CA SER A 211 1.41 -11.91 -1.77
C SER A 211 1.65 -13.41 -1.86
N PRO A 212 0.99 -14.18 -2.74
CA PRO A 212 1.32 -15.60 -2.95
C PRO A 212 2.74 -15.82 -3.47
N ILE A 213 3.23 -14.96 -4.37
CA ILE A 213 4.58 -15.08 -4.95
C ILE A 213 5.65 -15.00 -3.85
N VAL A 214 5.51 -14.08 -2.91
CA VAL A 214 6.41 -13.97 -1.76
C VAL A 214 6.38 -15.24 -0.91
N GLY A 215 5.21 -15.86 -0.73
CA GLY A 215 5.04 -17.10 0.02
C GLY A 215 5.64 -18.35 -0.65
N LEU A 216 5.80 -18.37 -1.98
CA LEU A 216 6.37 -19.51 -2.71
C LEU A 216 7.83 -19.83 -2.32
N GLY A 217 8.56 -18.85 -1.83
CA GLY A 217 9.95 -19.03 -1.39
C GLY A 217 10.13 -19.72 -0.03
N GLY A 218 9.04 -20.07 0.63
CA GLY A 218 9.07 -20.66 1.97
C GLY A 218 9.31 -19.64 3.09
N GLU A 219 9.41 -20.16 4.32
CA GLU A 219 9.42 -19.32 5.53
C GLU A 219 10.83 -19.01 6.05
N HIS A 220 11.88 -19.54 5.40
CA HIS A 220 13.26 -19.50 5.92
C HIS A 220 14.18 -18.53 5.17
N THR A 221 13.67 -17.81 4.18
CA THR A 221 14.47 -16.84 3.40
C THR A 221 13.71 -15.59 3.06
N GLY A 222 14.35 -14.42 3.18
CA GLY A 222 13.82 -13.13 2.76
C GLY A 222 14.07 -12.80 1.28
N ILE A 223 14.80 -13.64 0.55
CA ILE A 223 15.21 -13.40 -0.84
C ILE A 223 14.00 -13.26 -1.77
N PRO A 224 12.95 -14.14 -1.73
CA PRO A 224 11.78 -13.98 -2.60
C PRO A 224 11.03 -12.67 -2.38
N MET A 225 10.93 -12.21 -1.13
CA MET A 225 10.40 -10.88 -0.81
C MET A 225 11.25 -9.79 -1.46
N GLY A 226 12.58 -9.84 -1.32
CA GLY A 226 13.50 -8.86 -1.90
C GLY A 226 13.45 -8.84 -3.42
N ILE A 227 13.45 -9.99 -4.09
CA ILE A 227 13.33 -10.10 -5.55
C ILE A 227 11.99 -9.50 -6.00
N THR A 228 10.90 -9.86 -5.37
CA THR A 228 9.57 -9.36 -5.73
C THR A 228 9.48 -7.84 -5.53
N MET A 229 10.03 -7.32 -4.43
CA MET A 229 10.08 -5.88 -4.17
C MET A 229 10.87 -5.14 -5.25
N ILE A 230 12.09 -5.59 -5.58
CA ILE A 230 12.94 -4.90 -6.55
C ILE A 230 12.38 -4.99 -7.98
N VAL A 231 11.83 -6.13 -8.38
CA VAL A 231 11.19 -6.28 -9.70
C VAL A 231 10.00 -5.34 -9.83
N CYS A 232 9.11 -5.33 -8.85
CA CYS A 232 7.97 -4.42 -8.85
C CYS A 232 8.42 -2.95 -8.80
N ALA A 233 9.39 -2.59 -7.95
CA ALA A 233 9.89 -1.23 -7.85
C ALA A 233 10.55 -0.77 -9.16
N ALA A 234 11.37 -1.60 -9.80
CA ALA A 234 12.00 -1.28 -11.08
C ALA A 234 10.96 -1.11 -12.21
N LEU A 235 9.94 -1.97 -12.28
CA LEU A 235 8.85 -1.84 -13.24
C LEU A 235 8.00 -0.58 -13.02
N SER A 236 7.94 -0.06 -11.79
CA SER A 236 7.24 1.20 -11.52
C SER A 236 7.98 2.44 -12.02
N LEU A 237 9.28 2.35 -12.37
CA LEU A 237 10.07 3.43 -12.94
C LEU A 237 9.92 3.57 -14.47
N LEU A 238 9.39 2.55 -15.16
CA LEU A 238 9.16 2.55 -16.61
C LEU A 238 7.89 3.32 -16.97
#